data_d28ea24a8eaea37516a1a9c17fab685b
#
_entry.id   d28ea24a8eaea37516a1a9c17fab685b
#
_cell.length_a   1.000
_cell.length_b   1.000
_cell.length_c   1.000
_cell.angle_alpha   90.00
_cell.angle_beta   90.00
_cell.angle_gamma   90.00
#
_symmetry.space_group_name_H-M   'P 1'
#
loop_
_entity.id
_entity.type
_entity.pdbx_description
1 polymer ?
#
loop_
_entity_poly.entity_id
_entity_poly.type
_entity_poly.pdbx_seq_one_letter_code
_entity_poly.pdbx_strand_id
1 'polypeptide(L)'
;MNHLDEFAILTCQFSPVACRRTIENYHLFQAALGPLESRLFSAEVAFDGQDFQTDSQLKLRASNASRFWLKEWLLNLLLRQLPEQVRYVAWLDRDVVFHDQYWPERAAELLDDGCAMVQLFSTVRSAGPDGETIAIDEGFACAAEDGDVEKPGRPGFAWAARRDYLSSVEFPSMNIVGGADNNMAMAWTGGDLTDLWDRDRYAAGLRAWNEQWARRARAAMNGRRCGYVPGLLTHLWHGDRRNRRFNSRHAILEEAGFDPTRHIKVNADGLPELHGQPELAERIRQYFASRQEDGE
;
A
#
# COMPACT_ATOMS: atom_id res chain seq x y z
N MET A 1 -22.96 -17.12 9.70
CA MET A 1 -21.56 -17.55 9.46
C MET A 1 -20.67 -16.47 10.03
N ASN A 2 -19.59 -16.83 10.69
CA ASN A 2 -18.67 -15.83 11.22
C ASN A 2 -17.79 -15.35 10.03
N HIS A 3 -18.04 -14.16 9.48
CA HIS A 3 -17.27 -13.60 8.35
C HIS A 3 -15.76 -13.54 8.61
N LEU A 4 -15.35 -13.50 9.88
CA LEU A 4 -13.93 -13.49 10.25
C LEU A 4 -13.16 -14.73 9.77
N ASP A 5 -13.84 -15.89 9.63
CA ASP A 5 -13.19 -17.13 9.15
C ASP A 5 -12.85 -17.09 7.66
N GLU A 6 -13.51 -16.19 6.92
CA GLU A 6 -13.32 -15.97 5.48
C GLU A 6 -12.43 -14.76 5.17
N PHE A 7 -11.91 -14.07 6.22
CA PHE A 7 -11.05 -12.89 6.10
C PHE A 7 -9.56 -13.26 6.14
N ALA A 8 -8.77 -12.59 5.32
CA ALA A 8 -7.32 -12.51 5.44
C ALA A 8 -6.87 -11.05 5.50
N ILE A 9 -5.89 -10.77 6.33
CA ILE A 9 -5.25 -9.46 6.46
C ILE A 9 -3.83 -9.57 5.90
N LEU A 10 -3.52 -8.78 4.88
CA LEU A 10 -2.19 -8.74 4.29
C LEU A 10 -1.43 -7.52 4.77
N THR A 11 -0.16 -7.70 5.13
CA THR A 11 0.78 -6.61 5.38
C THR A 11 2.19 -7.00 4.95
N CYS A 12 3.09 -6.02 4.89
CA CYS A 12 4.48 -6.31 4.59
C CYS A 12 5.42 -5.39 5.36
N GLN A 13 6.58 -5.95 5.72
CA GLN A 13 7.68 -5.25 6.35
C GLN A 13 8.89 -5.26 5.42
N PHE A 14 9.39 -4.11 5.08
CA PHE A 14 10.68 -3.90 4.41
C PHE A 14 11.18 -2.49 4.72
N SER A 15 12.48 -2.32 4.80
CA SER A 15 13.08 -1.00 4.98
C SER A 15 14.36 -0.90 4.13
N PRO A 16 14.32 -0.19 2.98
CA PRO A 16 15.51 -0.03 2.13
C PRO A 16 16.71 0.58 2.84
N VAL A 17 16.49 1.31 3.94
CA VAL A 17 17.53 2.03 4.72
C VAL A 17 17.57 1.63 6.19
N ALA A 18 16.98 0.48 6.56
CA ALA A 18 17.04 -0.10 7.90
C ALA A 18 16.53 0.81 9.04
N CYS A 19 15.35 1.46 8.82
CA CYS A 19 14.72 2.30 9.83
C CYS A 19 14.16 1.48 11.00
N ARG A 20 14.55 1.83 12.24
CA ARG A 20 14.09 1.18 13.47
C ARG A 20 12.60 1.45 13.72
N ARG A 21 12.14 2.68 13.52
CA ARG A 21 10.75 3.10 13.77
C ARG A 21 9.75 2.26 12.98
N THR A 22 10.09 1.84 11.78
CA THR A 22 9.21 1.00 10.95
C THR A 22 8.98 -0.38 11.54
N ILE A 23 9.96 -0.92 12.27
CA ILE A 23 9.84 -2.21 13.00
C ILE A 23 9.04 -2.02 14.28
N GLU A 24 9.32 -0.96 15.05
CA GLU A 24 8.54 -0.61 16.25
C GLU A 24 7.05 -0.47 15.92
N ASN A 25 6.74 0.25 14.84
CA ASN A 25 5.36 0.43 14.40
C ASN A 25 4.72 -0.90 13.94
N TYR A 26 5.48 -1.79 13.28
CA TYR A 26 4.97 -3.12 12.93
C TYR A 26 4.54 -3.90 14.17
N HIS A 27 5.33 -3.92 15.23
CA HIS A 27 4.97 -4.62 16.47
C HIS A 27 3.75 -3.98 17.17
N LEU A 28 3.65 -2.64 17.15
CA LEU A 28 2.47 -1.94 17.67
C LEU A 28 1.22 -2.26 16.87
N PHE A 29 1.33 -2.27 15.53
CA PHE A 29 0.26 -2.66 14.62
C PHE A 29 -0.19 -4.10 14.89
N GLN A 30 0.74 -5.07 14.96
CA GLN A 30 0.45 -6.47 15.20
C GLN A 30 -0.26 -6.67 16.54
N ALA A 31 0.24 -6.06 17.62
CA ALA A 31 -0.38 -6.11 18.93
C ALA A 31 -1.79 -5.50 18.94
N ALA A 32 -2.02 -4.42 18.17
CA ALA A 32 -3.31 -3.74 18.07
C ALA A 32 -4.38 -4.54 17.30
N LEU A 33 -3.99 -5.52 16.47
CA LEU A 33 -4.92 -6.42 15.80
C LEU A 33 -5.67 -7.31 16.80
N GLY A 34 -5.09 -7.63 17.96
CA GLY A 34 -5.69 -8.50 18.97
C GLY A 34 -6.11 -9.85 18.39
N PRO A 35 -7.39 -10.26 18.50
CA PRO A 35 -7.85 -11.54 17.95
C PRO A 35 -7.71 -11.69 16.43
N LEU A 36 -7.67 -10.57 15.70
CA LEU A 36 -7.50 -10.55 14.24
C LEU A 36 -6.07 -10.92 13.80
N GLU A 37 -5.09 -10.94 14.73
CA GLU A 37 -3.72 -11.37 14.43
C GLU A 37 -3.68 -12.78 13.84
N SER A 38 -4.59 -13.67 14.25
CA SER A 38 -4.72 -15.02 13.68
C SER A 38 -5.08 -15.05 12.18
N ARG A 39 -5.51 -13.92 11.63
CA ARG A 39 -5.83 -13.73 10.21
C ARG A 39 -4.74 -12.97 9.45
N LEU A 40 -3.64 -12.61 10.11
CA LEU A 40 -2.54 -11.87 9.51
C LEU A 40 -1.66 -12.80 8.66
N PHE A 41 -1.48 -12.39 7.41
CA PHE A 41 -0.49 -12.93 6.47
C PHE A 41 0.49 -11.81 6.18
N SER A 42 1.74 -12.02 6.57
CA SER A 42 2.77 -10.99 6.45
C SER A 42 3.97 -11.47 5.66
N ALA A 43 4.58 -10.53 4.94
CA ALA A 43 5.85 -10.73 4.24
C ALA A 43 6.91 -9.80 4.79
N GLU A 44 8.13 -10.30 4.96
CA GLU A 44 9.28 -9.50 5.34
C GLU A 44 10.39 -9.62 4.30
N VAL A 45 10.97 -8.48 3.91
CA VAL A 45 12.18 -8.44 3.09
C VAL A 45 13.33 -7.90 3.91
N ALA A 46 14.39 -8.71 4.04
CA ALA A 46 15.68 -8.31 4.57
C ALA A 46 16.65 -8.07 3.39
N PHE A 47 17.14 -6.83 3.27
CA PHE A 47 18.15 -6.47 2.27
C PHE A 47 19.55 -6.91 2.72
N ASP A 48 20.52 -6.93 1.80
CA ASP A 48 21.90 -7.27 2.10
C ASP A 48 22.42 -6.51 3.36
N GLY A 49 22.92 -7.27 4.32
CA GLY A 49 23.39 -6.77 5.61
C GLY A 49 22.31 -6.54 6.66
N GLN A 50 21.05 -6.86 6.39
CA GLN A 50 19.96 -6.81 7.37
C GLN A 50 19.57 -8.22 7.84
N ASP A 51 19.10 -8.31 9.09
CA ASP A 51 18.44 -9.50 9.62
C ASP A 51 16.92 -9.35 9.55
N PHE A 52 16.20 -10.49 9.56
CA PHE A 52 14.75 -10.50 9.73
C PHE A 52 14.39 -10.03 11.14
N GLN A 53 13.39 -9.17 11.25
CA GLN A 53 12.98 -8.50 12.48
C GLN A 53 11.58 -8.89 12.95
N THR A 54 10.85 -9.65 12.13
CA THR A 54 9.46 -10.06 12.42
C THR A 54 9.31 -11.58 12.34
N ASP A 55 8.15 -12.07 12.75
CA ASP A 55 7.70 -13.46 12.60
C ASP A 55 6.90 -13.72 11.32
N SER A 56 7.05 -12.86 10.32
CA SER A 56 6.35 -12.96 9.03
C SER A 56 6.47 -14.37 8.42
N GLN A 57 5.36 -14.86 7.85
CA GLN A 57 5.30 -16.18 7.24
C GLN A 57 6.12 -16.27 5.95
N LEU A 58 6.16 -15.17 5.17
CA LEU A 58 6.97 -15.08 3.96
C LEU A 58 8.20 -14.22 4.22
N LYS A 59 9.37 -14.84 4.28
CA LYS A 59 10.66 -14.16 4.50
C LYS A 59 11.52 -14.27 3.24
N LEU A 60 11.91 -13.12 2.69
CA LEU A 60 12.67 -13.01 1.45
C LEU A 60 13.95 -12.21 1.67
N ARG A 61 15.05 -12.67 1.07
CA ARG A 61 16.29 -11.91 1.02
C ARG A 61 16.39 -11.17 -0.30
N ALA A 62 16.69 -9.88 -0.25
CA ALA A 62 16.77 -9.04 -1.42
C ALA A 62 18.16 -8.43 -1.57
N SER A 63 18.67 -8.45 -2.79
CA SER A 63 19.91 -7.77 -3.16
C SER A 63 19.75 -6.23 -3.16
N ASN A 64 20.86 -5.51 -3.27
CA ASN A 64 20.84 -4.05 -3.42
C ASN A 64 20.07 -3.58 -4.67
N ALA A 65 19.93 -4.42 -5.71
CA ALA A 65 19.17 -4.11 -6.91
C ALA A 65 17.64 -4.04 -6.68
N SER A 66 17.16 -4.59 -5.55
CA SER A 66 15.76 -4.55 -5.11
C SER A 66 15.48 -3.48 -4.03
N ARG A 67 16.45 -2.60 -3.70
CA ARG A 67 16.29 -1.56 -2.66
C ARG A 67 15.40 -0.41 -3.12
N PHE A 68 14.12 -0.71 -3.31
CA PHE A 68 13.08 0.24 -3.67
C PHE A 68 11.75 -0.14 -3.01
N TRP A 69 10.65 0.51 -3.38
CA TRP A 69 9.33 0.23 -2.81
C TRP A 69 8.79 -1.11 -3.31
N LEU A 70 8.50 -2.04 -2.38
CA LEU A 70 8.11 -3.43 -2.68
C LEU A 70 6.69 -3.79 -2.22
N LYS A 71 5.94 -2.86 -1.59
CA LYS A 71 4.66 -3.16 -0.93
C LYS A 71 3.72 -3.98 -1.82
N GLU A 72 3.36 -3.46 -2.98
CA GLU A 72 2.37 -4.07 -3.87
C GLU A 72 2.85 -5.40 -4.46
N TRP A 73 4.17 -5.53 -4.66
CA TRP A 73 4.77 -6.80 -5.08
C TRP A 73 4.62 -7.88 -4.01
N LEU A 74 4.93 -7.55 -2.76
CA LEU A 74 4.81 -8.47 -1.63
C LEU A 74 3.35 -8.83 -1.34
N LEU A 75 2.43 -7.86 -1.45
CA LEU A 75 0.99 -8.13 -1.34
C LEU A 75 0.51 -9.11 -2.42
N ASN A 76 1.02 -9.03 -3.66
CA ASN A 76 0.70 -9.99 -4.72
C ASN A 76 1.25 -11.39 -4.41
N LEU A 77 2.45 -11.49 -3.84
CA LEU A 77 3.00 -12.79 -3.42
C LEU A 77 2.16 -13.43 -2.31
N LEU A 78 1.72 -12.65 -1.32
CA LEU A 78 0.85 -13.13 -0.25
C LEU A 78 -0.53 -13.52 -0.77
N LEU A 79 -1.14 -12.70 -1.65
CA LEU A 79 -2.45 -12.96 -2.24
C LEU A 79 -2.53 -14.33 -2.93
N ARG A 80 -1.47 -14.70 -3.63
CA ARG A 80 -1.37 -15.99 -4.35
C ARG A 80 -1.25 -17.19 -3.40
N GLN A 81 -0.83 -16.99 -2.14
CA GLN A 81 -0.65 -18.03 -1.14
C GLN A 81 -1.84 -18.19 -0.18
N LEU A 82 -2.87 -17.35 -0.31
CA LEU A 82 -4.03 -17.41 0.59
C LEU A 82 -4.80 -18.71 0.44
N PRO A 83 -5.27 -19.30 1.56
CA PRO A 83 -6.13 -20.48 1.57
C PRO A 83 -7.40 -20.28 0.75
N GLU A 84 -7.94 -21.36 0.18
CA GLU A 84 -9.10 -21.29 -0.73
C GLU A 84 -10.37 -20.72 -0.08
N GLN A 85 -10.57 -20.94 1.21
CA GLN A 85 -11.72 -20.45 1.96
C GLN A 85 -11.77 -18.95 2.16
N VAL A 86 -10.64 -18.21 1.93
CA VAL A 86 -10.60 -16.76 2.05
C VAL A 86 -11.43 -16.13 0.94
N ARG A 87 -12.44 -15.35 1.32
CA ARG A 87 -13.31 -14.57 0.41
C ARG A 87 -13.02 -13.08 0.42
N TYR A 88 -12.59 -12.56 1.57
CA TYR A 88 -12.32 -11.14 1.78
C TYR A 88 -10.85 -10.95 2.12
N VAL A 89 -10.21 -9.98 1.49
CA VAL A 89 -8.80 -9.68 1.68
C VAL A 89 -8.67 -8.21 2.05
N ALA A 90 -8.21 -7.95 3.27
CA ALA A 90 -7.77 -6.63 3.68
C ALA A 90 -6.26 -6.49 3.44
N TRP A 91 -5.80 -5.30 3.07
CA TRP A 91 -4.37 -4.96 3.09
C TRP A 91 -4.18 -3.68 3.88
N LEU A 92 -3.30 -3.79 4.86
CA LEU A 92 -3.08 -2.76 5.86
C LEU A 92 -1.63 -2.31 5.83
N ASP A 93 -1.41 -1.00 5.97
CA ASP A 93 -0.08 -0.49 6.26
C ASP A 93 0.32 -0.92 7.68
N ARG A 94 1.60 -1.21 7.87
CA ARG A 94 2.15 -1.77 9.13
C ARG A 94 2.22 -0.77 10.30
N ASP A 95 1.63 0.37 10.14
CA ASP A 95 1.69 1.51 11.05
C ASP A 95 0.31 2.12 11.31
N VAL A 96 -0.73 1.28 11.24
CA VAL A 96 -2.11 1.70 11.48
C VAL A 96 -2.72 1.00 12.70
N VAL A 97 -3.58 1.73 13.42
CA VAL A 97 -4.35 1.22 14.56
C VAL A 97 -5.81 1.60 14.39
N PHE A 98 -6.69 0.61 14.36
CA PHE A 98 -8.14 0.82 14.31
C PHE A 98 -8.69 1.11 15.70
N HIS A 99 -9.62 2.05 15.80
CA HIS A 99 -10.35 2.34 17.03
C HIS A 99 -11.63 1.50 17.18
N ASP A 100 -12.12 0.93 16.07
CA ASP A 100 -13.24 0.03 16.05
C ASP A 100 -12.78 -1.38 15.66
N GLN A 101 -13.03 -2.37 16.52
CA GLN A 101 -12.65 -3.75 16.27
C GLN A 101 -13.62 -4.49 15.32
N TYR A 102 -14.78 -3.92 15.00
CA TYR A 102 -15.81 -4.52 14.13
C TYR A 102 -15.68 -4.09 12.66
N TRP A 103 -14.56 -3.48 12.30
CA TRP A 103 -14.32 -3.10 10.90
C TRP A 103 -14.36 -4.28 9.92
N PRO A 104 -13.94 -5.53 10.26
CA PRO A 104 -13.98 -6.63 9.30
C PRO A 104 -15.41 -7.06 8.95
N GLU A 105 -16.30 -7.14 9.96
CA GLU A 105 -17.70 -7.48 9.76
C GLU A 105 -18.40 -6.45 8.87
N ARG A 106 -18.18 -5.16 9.15
CA ARG A 106 -18.76 -4.06 8.34
C ARG A 106 -18.20 -4.06 6.93
N ALA A 107 -16.89 -4.37 6.76
CA ALA A 107 -16.31 -4.50 5.43
C ALA A 107 -16.92 -5.66 4.66
N ALA A 108 -17.11 -6.82 5.29
CA ALA A 108 -17.76 -7.99 4.67
C ALA A 108 -19.19 -7.66 4.22
N GLU A 109 -19.99 -7.00 5.07
CA GLU A 109 -21.34 -6.55 4.75
C GLU A 109 -21.38 -5.67 3.49
N LEU A 110 -20.49 -4.66 3.42
CA LEU A 110 -20.40 -3.77 2.26
C LEU A 110 -19.95 -4.50 0.98
N LEU A 111 -19.02 -5.44 1.11
CA LEU A 111 -18.52 -6.24 -0.02
C LEU A 111 -19.59 -7.23 -0.52
N ASP A 112 -20.46 -7.73 0.35
CA ASP A 112 -21.61 -8.56 -0.03
C ASP A 112 -22.76 -7.70 -0.59
N ASP A 113 -22.90 -6.44 -0.15
CA ASP A 113 -23.89 -5.45 -0.64
C ASP A 113 -23.42 -4.69 -1.89
N GLY A 114 -22.58 -5.32 -2.71
CA GLY A 114 -22.23 -4.81 -4.05
C GLY A 114 -21.03 -3.87 -4.13
N CYS A 115 -20.22 -3.75 -3.08
CA CYS A 115 -18.90 -3.14 -3.22
C CYS A 115 -17.89 -4.15 -3.80
N ALA A 116 -17.02 -3.70 -4.70
CA ALA A 116 -15.87 -4.47 -5.14
C ALA A 116 -14.70 -4.34 -4.14
N MET A 117 -14.54 -3.13 -3.58
CA MET A 117 -13.58 -2.80 -2.53
C MET A 117 -14.16 -1.75 -1.59
N VAL A 118 -13.59 -1.67 -0.39
CA VAL A 118 -13.95 -0.70 0.63
C VAL A 118 -12.70 -0.16 1.32
N GLN A 119 -12.66 1.15 1.56
CA GLN A 119 -11.68 1.74 2.46
C GLN A 119 -12.12 1.50 3.91
N LEU A 120 -11.21 1.07 4.77
CA LEU A 120 -11.57 0.55 6.10
C LEU A 120 -11.68 1.65 7.18
N PHE A 121 -11.81 2.90 6.76
CA PHE A 121 -12.00 4.06 7.63
C PHE A 121 -12.64 5.22 6.87
N SER A 122 -13.33 6.10 7.59
CA SER A 122 -13.78 7.40 7.08
C SER A 122 -12.86 8.54 7.52
N THR A 123 -12.17 8.37 8.64
CA THR A 123 -11.32 9.41 9.24
C THR A 123 -10.00 8.80 9.67
N VAL A 124 -8.89 9.50 9.40
CA VAL A 124 -7.56 9.12 9.87
C VAL A 124 -6.93 10.23 10.71
N ARG A 125 -6.48 9.84 11.91
CA ARG A 125 -5.65 10.65 12.78
C ARG A 125 -4.18 10.34 12.52
N SER A 126 -3.40 11.30 12.10
CA SER A 126 -1.94 11.18 12.03
C SER A 126 -1.34 11.51 13.39
N ALA A 127 -0.61 10.56 13.98
CA ALA A 127 0.13 10.77 15.21
C ALA A 127 1.47 11.47 14.94
N GLY A 128 1.93 12.27 15.90
CA GLY A 128 3.29 12.79 15.95
C GLY A 128 4.24 11.89 16.72
N PRO A 129 5.51 12.29 16.89
CA PRO A 129 6.55 11.47 17.52
C PRO A 129 6.23 11.07 18.96
N ASP A 130 5.50 11.90 19.71
CA ASP A 130 5.08 11.67 21.09
C ASP A 130 3.64 11.14 21.20
N GLY A 131 3.03 10.75 20.07
CA GLY A 131 1.67 10.22 19.99
C GLY A 131 0.57 11.29 19.94
N GLU A 132 0.92 12.57 19.97
CA GLU A 132 0.02 13.69 19.81
C GLU A 132 -0.64 13.68 18.43
N THR A 133 -1.77 14.38 18.30
CA THR A 133 -2.45 14.51 17.00
C THR A 133 -1.83 15.64 16.19
N ILE A 134 -1.20 15.34 15.06
CA ILE A 134 -0.65 16.36 14.14
C ILE A 134 -1.58 16.69 12.97
N ALA A 135 -2.48 15.78 12.60
CA ALA A 135 -3.50 16.01 11.59
C ALA A 135 -4.69 15.06 11.76
N ILE A 136 -5.85 15.50 11.31
CA ILE A 136 -7.03 14.67 11.10
C ILE A 136 -7.47 14.90 9.66
N ASP A 137 -7.54 13.82 8.89
CA ASP A 137 -7.89 13.86 7.48
C ASP A 137 -9.04 12.87 7.21
N GLU A 138 -9.76 13.09 6.13
CA GLU A 138 -10.81 12.20 5.66
C GLU A 138 -10.22 11.07 4.81
N GLY A 139 -10.88 9.89 4.80
CA GLY A 139 -10.59 8.79 3.88
C GLY A 139 -10.95 9.16 2.44
N PHE A 140 -10.18 8.64 1.48
CA PHE A 140 -10.38 8.97 0.06
C PHE A 140 -11.75 8.53 -0.47
N ALA A 141 -12.21 7.32 -0.11
CA ALA A 141 -13.50 6.82 -0.56
C ALA A 141 -14.68 7.61 0.06
N CYS A 142 -14.52 8.07 1.31
CA CYS A 142 -15.48 8.94 1.98
C CYS A 142 -15.59 10.30 1.26
N ALA A 143 -14.48 10.98 1.07
CA ALA A 143 -14.43 12.26 0.36
C ALA A 143 -14.96 12.18 -1.09
N ALA A 144 -14.69 11.06 -1.78
CA ALA A 144 -15.19 10.83 -3.14
C ALA A 144 -16.71 10.63 -3.19
N GLU A 145 -17.33 10.01 -2.17
CA GLU A 145 -18.79 9.85 -2.08
C GLU A 145 -19.48 11.20 -1.81
N ASP A 146 -18.88 12.04 -0.98
CA ASP A 146 -19.38 13.37 -0.67
C ASP A 146 -19.20 14.38 -1.81
N GLY A 147 -18.45 14.00 -2.86
CA GLY A 147 -18.20 14.84 -4.03
C GLY A 147 -17.21 15.98 -3.77
N ASP A 148 -16.46 15.94 -2.66
CA ASP A 148 -15.44 16.94 -2.32
C ASP A 148 -14.15 16.72 -3.10
N VAL A 149 -14.14 17.19 -4.36
CA VAL A 149 -12.97 17.13 -5.24
C VAL A 149 -11.87 18.12 -4.86
N GLU A 150 -12.16 19.11 -4.01
CA GLU A 150 -11.19 20.14 -3.59
C GLU A 150 -10.29 19.65 -2.46
N LYS A 151 -10.74 18.67 -1.68
CA LYS A 151 -9.97 18.05 -0.60
C LYS A 151 -9.88 16.54 -0.83
N PRO A 152 -8.98 16.10 -1.69
CA PRO A 152 -8.81 14.67 -1.90
C PRO A 152 -8.42 14.01 -0.56
N GLY A 153 -9.23 13.05 -0.13
CA GLY A 153 -9.00 12.29 1.09
C GLY A 153 -7.71 11.45 1.03
N ARG A 154 -7.42 10.74 2.11
CA ARG A 154 -6.23 9.86 2.22
C ARG A 154 -6.44 8.56 1.47
N PRO A 155 -5.64 8.26 0.42
CA PRO A 155 -5.84 7.07 -0.42
C PRO A 155 -5.19 5.81 0.14
N GLY A 156 -4.24 5.93 1.08
CA GLY A 156 -3.47 4.80 1.63
C GLY A 156 -4.10 4.16 2.86
N PHE A 157 -3.25 3.51 3.64
CA PHE A 157 -3.44 2.94 4.96
C PHE A 157 -4.15 1.59 5.01
N ALA A 158 -5.46 1.52 4.69
CA ALA A 158 -6.25 0.33 4.95
C ALA A 158 -7.41 0.19 3.98
N TRP A 159 -7.46 -0.93 3.29
CA TRP A 159 -8.50 -1.28 2.34
C TRP A 159 -8.86 -2.76 2.44
N ALA A 160 -10.04 -3.13 1.99
CA ALA A 160 -10.42 -4.52 1.75
C ALA A 160 -11.15 -4.67 0.41
N ALA A 161 -11.08 -5.87 -0.15
CA ALA A 161 -11.80 -6.23 -1.35
C ALA A 161 -12.20 -7.71 -1.35
N ARG A 162 -13.06 -8.08 -2.27
CA ARG A 162 -13.32 -9.49 -2.57
C ARG A 162 -12.05 -10.12 -3.18
N ARG A 163 -11.74 -11.35 -2.75
CA ARG A 163 -10.58 -12.08 -3.27
C ARG A 163 -10.66 -12.30 -4.78
N ASP A 164 -11.85 -12.66 -5.30
CA ASP A 164 -12.06 -12.89 -6.74
C ASP A 164 -11.68 -11.66 -7.57
N TYR A 165 -12.05 -10.47 -7.10
CA TYR A 165 -11.65 -9.22 -7.71
C TYR A 165 -10.13 -9.02 -7.68
N LEU A 166 -9.50 -9.08 -6.49
CA LEU A 166 -8.04 -8.87 -6.36
C LEU A 166 -7.23 -9.89 -7.16
N SER A 167 -7.65 -11.16 -7.17
CA SER A 167 -6.97 -12.20 -7.95
C SER A 167 -7.04 -11.96 -9.45
N SER A 168 -8.06 -11.24 -9.93
CA SER A 168 -8.22 -10.91 -11.36
C SER A 168 -7.38 -9.71 -11.82
N VAL A 169 -7.07 -8.76 -10.92
CA VAL A 169 -6.39 -7.50 -11.26
C VAL A 169 -5.00 -7.36 -10.67
N GLU A 170 -4.75 -8.00 -9.52
CA GLU A 170 -3.56 -7.85 -8.69
C GLU A 170 -3.27 -6.39 -8.28
N PHE A 171 -2.30 -6.16 -7.40
CA PHE A 171 -1.86 -4.82 -7.02
C PHE A 171 -0.90 -4.21 -8.05
N PRO A 172 -0.90 -2.89 -8.28
CA PRO A 172 -0.03 -2.21 -9.25
C PRO A 172 1.42 -2.10 -8.72
N SER A 173 2.22 -3.15 -8.91
CA SER A 173 3.48 -3.41 -8.22
C SER A 173 4.71 -2.67 -8.79
N MET A 174 4.56 -1.84 -9.85
CA MET A 174 5.69 -1.18 -10.50
C MET A 174 5.96 0.25 -10.04
N ASN A 175 5.27 0.70 -8.99
CA ASN A 175 5.44 2.03 -8.40
C ASN A 175 6.62 2.02 -7.40
N ILE A 176 7.84 1.83 -7.90
CA ILE A 176 9.07 1.55 -7.12
C ILE A 176 9.56 2.69 -6.21
N VAL A 177 8.92 3.85 -6.23
CA VAL A 177 9.09 4.93 -5.25
C VAL A 177 7.84 5.14 -4.38
N GLY A 178 6.86 4.22 -4.46
CA GLY A 178 5.54 4.30 -3.82
C GLY A 178 4.56 5.13 -4.65
N GLY A 179 3.33 5.33 -4.13
CA GLY A 179 2.26 6.10 -4.81
C GLY A 179 1.21 5.24 -5.49
N ALA A 180 1.31 3.92 -5.40
CA ALA A 180 0.30 3.01 -5.92
C ALA A 180 -1.09 3.26 -5.29
N ASP A 181 -1.13 3.66 -4.01
CA ASP A 181 -2.39 3.96 -3.31
C ASP A 181 -3.22 5.03 -4.03
N ASN A 182 -2.57 6.09 -4.54
CA ASN A 182 -3.25 7.13 -5.34
C ASN A 182 -3.82 6.54 -6.64
N ASN A 183 -3.01 5.76 -7.37
CA ASN A 183 -3.47 5.12 -8.61
C ASN A 183 -4.66 4.18 -8.36
N MET A 184 -4.61 3.39 -7.29
CA MET A 184 -5.68 2.47 -6.91
C MET A 184 -6.95 3.23 -6.53
N ALA A 185 -6.88 4.17 -5.61
CA ALA A 185 -8.03 4.94 -5.14
C ALA A 185 -8.72 5.70 -6.28
N MET A 186 -7.95 6.40 -7.13
CA MET A 186 -8.46 7.09 -8.31
C MET A 186 -9.11 6.13 -9.33
N ALA A 187 -8.50 4.96 -9.56
CA ALA A 187 -9.07 3.97 -10.48
C ALA A 187 -10.43 3.46 -9.97
N TRP A 188 -10.56 3.20 -8.67
CA TRP A 188 -11.76 2.62 -8.05
C TRP A 188 -12.91 3.61 -7.85
N THR A 189 -12.61 4.88 -7.69
CA THR A 189 -13.62 5.95 -7.55
C THR A 189 -13.97 6.65 -8.86
N GLY A 190 -13.35 6.24 -9.98
CA GLY A 190 -13.60 6.82 -11.30
C GLY A 190 -12.86 8.12 -11.59
N GLY A 191 -11.89 8.51 -10.75
CA GLY A 191 -11.11 9.73 -10.92
C GLY A 191 -10.20 9.73 -12.15
N ASP A 192 -9.81 10.91 -12.62
CA ASP A 192 -8.85 11.07 -13.73
C ASP A 192 -7.41 10.90 -13.23
N LEU A 193 -6.74 9.88 -13.74
CA LEU A 193 -5.35 9.61 -13.41
C LEU A 193 -4.37 10.53 -14.15
N THR A 194 -4.79 11.18 -15.23
CA THR A 194 -3.93 12.04 -16.04
C THR A 194 -3.44 13.22 -15.23
N ASP A 195 -4.33 13.91 -14.53
CA ASP A 195 -4.00 15.06 -13.67
C ASP A 195 -3.03 14.66 -12.55
N LEU A 196 -3.25 13.47 -11.94
CA LEU A 196 -2.34 12.93 -10.93
C LEU A 196 -0.93 12.74 -11.51
N TRP A 197 -0.82 12.09 -12.68
CA TRP A 197 0.47 11.77 -13.28
C TRP A 197 1.21 13.00 -13.78
N ASP A 198 0.51 14.01 -14.30
CA ASP A 198 1.11 15.27 -14.73
C ASP A 198 1.63 16.08 -13.55
N ARG A 199 0.79 16.24 -12.53
CA ARG A 199 1.17 16.94 -11.29
C ARG A 199 2.39 16.33 -10.61
N ASP A 200 2.42 15.00 -10.49
CA ASP A 200 3.42 14.25 -9.74
C ASP A 200 4.59 13.79 -10.63
N ARG A 201 4.61 14.15 -11.92
CA ARG A 201 5.70 13.89 -12.86
C ARG A 201 6.00 12.39 -13.03
N TYR A 202 5.01 11.60 -13.37
CA TYR A 202 5.20 10.18 -13.64
C TYR A 202 5.95 9.95 -14.96
N ALA A 203 6.93 9.05 -14.99
CA ALA A 203 7.62 8.61 -16.22
C ALA A 203 6.62 7.99 -17.22
N ALA A 204 6.81 8.23 -18.52
CA ALA A 204 5.89 7.79 -19.57
C ALA A 204 5.65 6.26 -19.56
N GLY A 205 6.70 5.46 -19.37
CA GLY A 205 6.59 4.00 -19.27
C GLY A 205 5.77 3.55 -18.05
N LEU A 206 5.95 4.23 -16.90
CA LEU A 206 5.18 3.94 -15.70
C LEU A 206 3.71 4.37 -15.85
N ARG A 207 3.43 5.51 -16.54
CA ARG A 207 2.06 5.93 -16.87
C ARG A 207 1.34 4.86 -17.70
N ALA A 208 1.96 4.42 -18.78
CA ALA A 208 1.39 3.39 -19.67
C ALA A 208 1.07 2.09 -18.90
N TRP A 209 1.97 1.68 -18.00
CA TRP A 209 1.77 0.50 -17.17
C TRP A 209 0.61 0.68 -16.17
N ASN A 210 0.55 1.80 -15.45
CA ASN A 210 -0.52 2.11 -14.50
C ASN A 210 -1.88 2.30 -15.21
N GLU A 211 -1.91 2.90 -16.40
CA GLU A 211 -3.12 3.04 -17.21
C GLU A 211 -3.68 1.68 -17.62
N GLN A 212 -2.82 0.77 -18.08
CA GLN A 212 -3.23 -0.60 -18.42
C GLN A 212 -3.79 -1.33 -17.20
N TRP A 213 -3.15 -1.18 -16.02
CA TRP A 213 -3.66 -1.73 -14.77
C TRP A 213 -5.02 -1.12 -14.41
N ALA A 214 -5.16 0.20 -14.43
CA ALA A 214 -6.40 0.91 -14.07
C ALA A 214 -7.57 0.51 -14.97
N ARG A 215 -7.33 0.32 -16.28
CA ARG A 215 -8.36 -0.18 -17.21
C ARG A 215 -8.85 -1.57 -16.82
N ARG A 216 -7.93 -2.51 -16.49
CA ARG A 216 -8.31 -3.85 -16.00
C ARG A 216 -9.08 -3.76 -14.68
N ALA A 217 -8.60 -2.96 -13.73
CA ALA A 217 -9.20 -2.79 -12.43
C ALA A 217 -10.64 -2.26 -12.53
N ARG A 218 -10.86 -1.23 -13.35
CA ARG A 218 -12.20 -0.68 -13.60
C ARG A 218 -13.13 -1.68 -14.29
N ALA A 219 -12.65 -2.39 -15.30
CA ALA A 219 -13.42 -3.41 -16.00
C ALA A 219 -13.84 -4.55 -15.06
N ALA A 220 -12.94 -4.99 -14.16
CA ALA A 220 -13.20 -6.05 -13.19
C ALA A 220 -14.20 -5.63 -12.10
N MET A 221 -14.40 -4.34 -11.85
CA MET A 221 -15.46 -3.87 -10.94
C MET A 221 -16.86 -4.31 -11.42
N ASN A 222 -17.06 -4.42 -12.73
CA ASN A 222 -18.31 -4.93 -13.31
C ASN A 222 -19.59 -4.28 -12.73
N GLY A 223 -19.61 -2.95 -12.66
CA GLY A 223 -20.72 -2.16 -12.10
C GLY A 223 -20.79 -2.11 -10.57
N ARG A 224 -19.90 -2.81 -9.85
CA ARG A 224 -19.79 -2.67 -8.39
C ARG A 224 -19.18 -1.33 -8.04
N ARG A 225 -19.50 -0.85 -6.82
CA ARG A 225 -19.01 0.45 -6.31
C ARG A 225 -17.76 0.29 -5.43
N CYS A 226 -17.05 1.38 -5.22
CA CYS A 226 -16.12 1.58 -4.13
C CYS A 226 -16.90 2.14 -2.94
N GLY A 227 -16.64 1.64 -1.72
CA GLY A 227 -17.27 2.13 -0.50
C GLY A 227 -16.26 2.38 0.61
N TYR A 228 -16.75 2.72 1.81
CA TYR A 228 -15.91 2.86 3.00
C TYR A 228 -16.63 2.37 4.25
N VAL A 229 -15.84 1.99 5.25
CA VAL A 229 -16.32 1.68 6.61
C VAL A 229 -16.23 2.96 7.45
N PRO A 230 -17.34 3.47 8.02
CA PRO A 230 -17.29 4.59 8.97
C PRO A 230 -16.45 4.21 10.20
N GLY A 231 -15.47 5.03 10.53
CA GLY A 231 -14.60 4.79 11.70
C GLY A 231 -13.32 5.60 11.67
N LEU A 232 -12.65 5.60 12.83
CA LEU A 232 -11.38 6.28 13.03
C LEU A 232 -10.21 5.29 12.94
N LEU A 233 -9.21 5.67 12.17
CA LEU A 233 -7.90 5.01 12.08
C LEU A 233 -6.83 5.93 12.66
N THR A 234 -5.86 5.41 13.40
CA THR A 234 -4.63 6.14 13.74
C THR A 234 -3.50 5.65 12.86
N HIS A 235 -2.83 6.56 12.18
CA HIS A 235 -1.56 6.32 11.51
C HIS A 235 -0.42 6.73 12.44
N LEU A 236 0.42 5.76 12.80
CA LEU A 236 1.57 5.93 13.69
C LEU A 236 2.67 6.76 13.00
N TRP A 237 3.39 7.54 13.79
CA TRP A 237 4.46 8.38 13.28
C TRP A 237 5.67 7.56 12.82
N HIS A 238 6.21 7.91 11.67
CA HIS A 238 7.50 7.42 11.15
C HIS A 238 8.13 8.47 10.22
N GLY A 239 8.61 9.53 10.85
CA GLY A 239 9.25 10.65 10.17
C GLY A 239 8.28 11.71 9.67
N ASP A 240 8.83 12.87 9.33
CA ASP A 240 8.07 14.02 8.87
C ASP A 240 7.47 13.77 7.47
N ARG A 241 6.20 14.08 7.30
CA ARG A 241 5.47 13.92 6.02
C ARG A 241 6.12 14.68 4.85
N ARG A 242 6.71 15.87 5.08
CA ARG A 242 7.39 16.64 4.04
C ARG A 242 8.55 15.89 3.41
N ASN A 243 9.24 15.04 4.18
CA ASN A 243 10.38 14.27 3.70
C ASN A 243 9.98 13.16 2.72
N ARG A 244 8.69 12.78 2.66
CA ARG A 244 8.16 11.78 1.73
C ARG A 244 8.01 12.29 0.30
N ARG A 245 8.07 13.61 0.09
CA ARG A 245 8.04 14.26 -1.24
C ARG A 245 6.91 13.76 -2.14
N PHE A 246 5.69 13.64 -1.61
CA PHE A 246 4.57 13.01 -2.31
C PHE A 246 4.39 13.51 -3.75
N ASN A 247 4.53 14.81 -4.00
CA ASN A 247 4.30 15.43 -5.31
C ASN A 247 5.57 15.52 -6.19
N SER A 248 6.74 15.08 -5.73
CA SER A 248 8.00 15.24 -6.48
C SER A 248 8.87 14.00 -6.55
N ARG A 249 8.58 12.95 -5.78
CA ARG A 249 9.40 11.72 -5.78
C ARG A 249 9.41 11.01 -7.14
N HIS A 250 8.30 11.10 -7.91
CA HIS A 250 8.22 10.47 -9.22
C HIS A 250 9.10 11.12 -10.28
N ALA A 251 9.53 12.38 -10.06
CA ALA A 251 10.53 13.05 -10.91
C ALA A 251 11.83 12.25 -11.02
N ILE A 252 12.19 11.47 -9.99
CA ILE A 252 13.35 10.57 -10.02
C ILE A 252 13.24 9.56 -11.16
N LEU A 253 12.04 9.03 -11.36
CA LEU A 253 11.72 8.03 -12.38
C LEU A 253 11.56 8.68 -13.76
N GLU A 254 10.91 9.85 -13.83
CA GLU A 254 10.71 10.59 -15.08
C GLU A 254 12.04 11.00 -15.71
N GLU A 255 12.93 11.61 -14.93
CA GLU A 255 14.26 12.07 -15.40
C GLU A 255 15.17 10.92 -15.84
N ALA A 256 14.97 9.70 -15.27
CA ALA A 256 15.67 8.50 -15.69
C ALA A 256 15.00 7.77 -16.87
N GLY A 257 13.86 8.26 -17.37
CA GLY A 257 13.10 7.59 -18.43
C GLY A 257 12.63 6.18 -18.01
N PHE A 258 12.23 6.00 -16.75
CA PHE A 258 11.90 4.69 -16.20
C PHE A 258 10.74 4.06 -16.94
N ASP A 259 10.94 2.81 -17.36
CA ASP A 259 9.95 1.94 -17.98
C ASP A 259 10.00 0.57 -17.28
N PRO A 260 8.94 0.17 -16.55
CA PRO A 260 8.92 -1.10 -15.82
C PRO A 260 9.21 -2.32 -16.70
N THR A 261 8.72 -2.30 -17.95
CA THR A 261 8.87 -3.45 -18.87
C THR A 261 10.31 -3.67 -19.34
N ARG A 262 11.15 -2.63 -19.27
CA ARG A 262 12.54 -2.65 -19.72
C ARG A 262 13.51 -2.75 -18.54
N HIS A 263 13.19 -2.09 -17.43
CA HIS A 263 14.13 -1.84 -16.35
C HIS A 263 13.89 -2.74 -15.11
N ILE A 264 12.76 -3.47 -15.03
CA ILE A 264 12.52 -4.42 -13.95
C ILE A 264 12.66 -5.84 -14.49
N LYS A 265 13.44 -6.67 -13.78
CA LYS A 265 13.53 -8.11 -13.99
C LYS A 265 13.22 -8.82 -12.68
N VAL A 266 12.61 -9.98 -12.77
CA VAL A 266 12.34 -10.82 -11.60
C VAL A 266 13.51 -11.80 -11.46
N ASN A 267 14.11 -11.85 -10.27
CA ASN A 267 15.19 -12.79 -9.98
C ASN A 267 14.67 -14.20 -9.65
N ALA A 268 15.59 -15.15 -9.38
CA ALA A 268 15.25 -16.54 -9.07
C ALA A 268 14.39 -16.70 -7.80
N ASP A 269 14.48 -15.76 -6.85
CA ASP A 269 13.73 -15.77 -5.60
C ASP A 269 12.34 -15.10 -5.74
N GLY A 270 11.98 -14.69 -6.97
CA GLY A 270 10.70 -14.07 -7.27
C GLY A 270 10.61 -12.58 -6.87
N LEU A 271 11.74 -11.91 -6.60
CA LEU A 271 11.77 -10.48 -6.30
C LEU A 271 12.11 -9.64 -7.53
N PRO A 272 11.53 -8.44 -7.66
CA PRO A 272 11.86 -7.52 -8.74
C PRO A 272 13.23 -6.87 -8.47
N GLU A 273 14.04 -6.72 -9.51
CA GLU A 273 15.32 -6.06 -9.49
C GLU A 273 15.41 -4.98 -10.57
N LEU A 274 16.00 -3.84 -10.24
CA LEU A 274 16.30 -2.79 -11.20
C LEU A 274 17.52 -3.19 -12.04
N HIS A 275 17.32 -3.30 -13.35
CA HIS A 275 18.33 -3.78 -14.29
C HIS A 275 18.86 -2.67 -15.19
N GLY A 276 20.20 -2.57 -15.31
CA GLY A 276 20.85 -1.64 -16.20
C GLY A 276 20.69 -0.16 -15.84
N GLN A 277 20.34 0.15 -14.59
CA GLN A 277 20.02 1.51 -14.12
C GLN A 277 20.74 1.85 -12.79
N PRO A 278 22.10 1.81 -12.74
CA PRO A 278 22.82 2.01 -11.48
C PRO A 278 22.63 3.42 -10.90
N GLU A 279 22.54 4.44 -11.74
CA GLU A 279 22.32 5.83 -11.31
C GLU A 279 20.92 6.02 -10.72
N LEU A 280 19.91 5.41 -11.35
CA LEU A 280 18.54 5.43 -10.82
C LEU A 280 18.46 4.70 -9.48
N ALA A 281 19.10 3.52 -9.34
CA ALA A 281 19.15 2.77 -8.09
C ALA A 281 19.74 3.62 -6.95
N GLU A 282 20.83 4.35 -7.22
CA GLU A 282 21.46 5.23 -6.22
C GLU A 282 20.54 6.41 -5.85
N ARG A 283 19.87 7.04 -6.81
CA ARG A 283 18.91 8.13 -6.57
C ARG A 283 17.71 7.66 -5.73
N ILE A 284 17.20 6.46 -5.99
CA ILE A 284 16.13 5.85 -5.19
C ILE A 284 16.62 5.59 -3.77
N ARG A 285 17.81 5.05 -3.57
CA ARG A 285 18.41 4.83 -2.25
C ARG A 285 18.54 6.14 -1.47
N GLN A 286 19.04 7.21 -2.12
CA GLN A 286 19.14 8.55 -1.51
C GLN A 286 17.77 9.11 -1.15
N TYR A 287 16.75 8.90 -1.98
CA TYR A 287 15.39 9.30 -1.66
C TYR A 287 14.89 8.59 -0.38
N PHE A 288 15.05 7.27 -0.26
CA PHE A 288 14.64 6.57 0.96
C PHE A 288 15.43 7.02 2.19
N ALA A 289 16.72 7.27 2.08
CA ALA A 289 17.53 7.83 3.17
C ALA A 289 17.03 9.22 3.60
N SER A 290 16.67 10.07 2.62
CA SER A 290 16.16 11.44 2.88
C SER A 290 14.79 11.48 3.56
N ARG A 291 14.08 10.35 3.66
CA ARG A 291 12.77 10.28 4.36
C ARG A 291 12.91 10.41 5.87
N GLN A 292 14.09 10.10 6.43
CA GLN A 292 14.40 10.23 7.87
C GLN A 292 13.29 9.63 8.74
N GLU A 293 12.92 8.37 8.47
CA GLU A 293 11.76 7.72 9.10
C GLU A 293 11.96 7.45 10.60
N ASP A 294 13.19 7.53 11.10
CA ASP A 294 13.51 7.49 12.54
C ASP A 294 13.47 8.88 13.21
N GLY A 295 13.30 9.95 12.42
CA GLY A 295 13.20 11.32 12.94
C GLY A 295 14.54 12.05 13.13
N GLU A 296 15.62 11.55 12.53
CA GLU A 296 16.96 12.13 12.60
C GLU A 296 17.38 12.81 11.29
#